data_29cffbdab7c0e681666c9e0f78eaff76
#
_entry.id   29cffbdab7c0e681666c9e0f78eaff76
#
_cell.length_a   1.000
_cell.length_b   1.000
_cell.length_c   1.000
_cell.angle_alpha   90.00
_cell.angle_beta   90.00
_cell.angle_gamma   90.00
#
_symmetry.space_group_name_H-M   'P 1'
#
loop_
_entity.id
_entity.type
_entity.pdbx_description
1 polymer ?
#
loop_
_entity_poly.entity_id
_entity_poly.type
_entity_poly.pdbx_seq_one_letter_code
_entity_poly.pdbx_strand_id
1 'polypeptide(L)'
;MESIRQGDVDFGIVIDPGPVGDLQCEAILSEPFFLLCHRDSALDMEDYVPWQALQGAKLVLQDYASGSRPLIDAALARNGIQANIVQEIGHPATLFPMVAAGIGISILPALALPLPEGSPLVVQRITPVVERQLMLVRRKNRSLSTAAEALWDVVRDQGNALMAGREGDPLYQI
;
A
#
# COMPACT_ATOMS: atom_id res chain seq x y z
N MET A 1 11.40 11.89 -3.70
CA MET A 1 11.34 12.72 -4.92
C MET A 1 12.49 13.71 -4.99
N GLU A 2 12.75 14.46 -3.92
CA GLU A 2 13.81 15.47 -3.91
C GLU A 2 15.20 14.87 -4.18
N SER A 3 15.56 13.78 -3.52
CA SER A 3 16.84 13.08 -3.74
C SER A 3 17.05 12.63 -5.19
N ILE A 4 15.97 12.30 -5.93
CA ILE A 4 16.05 11.98 -7.36
C ILE A 4 16.39 13.26 -8.16
N ARG A 5 15.73 14.39 -7.85
CA ARG A 5 15.99 15.67 -8.52
C ARG A 5 17.40 16.18 -8.28
N GLN A 6 17.87 16.10 -7.04
CA GLN A 6 19.23 16.53 -6.66
C GLN A 6 20.30 15.58 -7.17
N GLY A 7 19.95 14.33 -7.47
CA GLY A 7 20.86 13.33 -7.99
C GLY A 7 21.61 12.55 -6.95
N ASP A 8 21.14 12.57 -5.72
CA ASP A 8 21.64 11.73 -4.62
C ASP A 8 21.38 10.25 -4.89
N VAL A 9 20.31 9.97 -5.66
CA VAL A 9 19.96 8.64 -6.16
C VAL A 9 19.69 8.70 -7.67
N ASP A 10 19.95 7.61 -8.37
CA ASP A 10 19.76 7.50 -9.81
C ASP A 10 18.26 7.40 -10.17
N PHE A 11 17.50 6.63 -9.40
CA PHE A 11 16.06 6.45 -9.52
C PHE A 11 15.44 6.02 -8.19
N GLY A 12 14.14 5.92 -8.13
CA GLY A 12 13.41 5.45 -6.95
C GLY A 12 12.07 4.83 -7.30
N ILE A 13 11.52 4.07 -6.35
CA ILE A 13 10.14 3.60 -6.38
C ILE A 13 9.32 4.56 -5.53
N VAL A 14 8.24 5.08 -6.08
CA VAL A 14 7.34 6.01 -5.39
C VAL A 14 5.88 5.60 -5.58
N ILE A 15 5.03 6.02 -4.65
CA ILE A 15 3.60 5.75 -4.68
C ILE A 15 2.90 7.01 -5.19
N ASP A 16 2.13 6.87 -6.27
CA ASP A 16 1.26 7.91 -6.83
C ASP A 16 1.86 9.32 -6.78
N PRO A 17 3.01 9.57 -7.43
CA PRO A 17 3.75 10.82 -7.28
C PRO A 17 3.01 12.04 -7.82
N GLY A 18 1.88 11.85 -8.50
CA GLY A 18 1.18 12.92 -9.22
C GLY A 18 1.99 13.49 -10.39
N PRO A 19 1.66 14.71 -10.86
CA PRO A 19 2.41 15.37 -11.92
C PRO A 19 3.83 15.72 -11.49
N VAL A 20 4.83 15.20 -12.19
CA VAL A 20 6.26 15.30 -11.80
C VAL A 20 7.13 15.97 -12.87
N GLY A 21 6.57 16.82 -13.67
CA GLY A 21 7.16 17.67 -14.71
C GLY A 21 8.56 17.34 -15.28
N ASP A 22 9.56 17.42 -14.43
CA ASP A 22 10.98 17.21 -14.73
C ASP A 22 11.46 15.75 -14.61
N LEU A 23 10.60 14.85 -14.14
CA LEU A 23 10.92 13.45 -13.95
C LEU A 23 10.17 12.57 -14.97
N GLN A 24 10.77 11.43 -15.28
CA GLN A 24 10.14 10.34 -16.03
C GLN A 24 9.60 9.32 -15.03
N CYS A 25 8.33 8.95 -15.21
CA CYS A 25 7.68 7.94 -14.39
C CYS A 25 7.22 6.78 -15.27
N GLU A 26 7.38 5.57 -14.77
CA GLU A 26 6.92 4.33 -15.39
C GLU A 26 6.16 3.53 -14.33
N ALA A 27 4.90 3.20 -14.60
CA ALA A 27 4.09 2.39 -13.71
C ALA A 27 4.59 0.95 -13.74
N ILE A 28 4.79 0.35 -12.57
CA ILE A 28 5.29 -1.03 -12.45
C ILE A 28 4.32 -1.97 -11.74
N LEU A 29 3.43 -1.43 -10.91
CA LEU A 29 2.48 -2.25 -10.16
C LEU A 29 1.31 -1.39 -9.69
N SER A 30 0.08 -1.90 -9.86
CA SER A 30 -1.10 -1.44 -9.13
C SER A 30 -1.53 -2.50 -8.13
N GLU A 31 -1.93 -2.11 -6.93
CA GLU A 31 -2.36 -3.03 -5.90
C GLU A 31 -3.45 -2.46 -5.01
N PRO A 32 -4.45 -3.29 -4.61
CA PRO A 32 -5.49 -2.86 -3.72
C PRO A 32 -5.02 -2.74 -2.27
N PHE A 33 -5.77 -1.96 -1.50
CA PHE A 33 -5.72 -2.00 -0.05
C PHE A 33 -6.70 -3.03 0.50
N PHE A 34 -6.28 -3.67 1.60
CA PHE A 34 -7.06 -4.62 2.37
C PHE A 34 -7.24 -4.13 3.80
N LEU A 35 -8.32 -4.55 4.42
CA LEU A 35 -8.49 -4.44 5.86
C LEU A 35 -7.74 -5.57 6.55
N LEU A 36 -6.98 -5.24 7.58
CA LEU A 36 -6.35 -6.19 8.50
C LEU A 36 -7.08 -6.13 9.84
N CYS A 37 -7.60 -7.25 10.31
CA CYS A 37 -8.26 -7.35 11.60
C CYS A 37 -7.93 -8.68 12.31
N HIS A 38 -8.29 -8.77 13.58
CA HIS A 38 -8.25 -10.02 14.32
C HIS A 38 -9.42 -10.91 13.85
N ARG A 39 -9.22 -12.23 13.78
CA ARG A 39 -10.26 -13.20 13.34
C ARG A 39 -11.54 -13.17 14.19
N ASP A 40 -11.46 -12.74 15.44
CA ASP A 40 -12.62 -12.57 16.33
C ASP A 40 -13.29 -11.19 16.17
N SER A 41 -12.86 -10.42 15.19
CA SER A 41 -13.46 -9.11 14.90
C SER A 41 -14.82 -9.28 14.23
N ALA A 42 -15.76 -8.42 14.57
CA ALA A 42 -17.03 -8.33 13.84
C ALA A 42 -16.86 -7.89 12.37
N LEU A 43 -15.64 -7.48 11.98
CA LEU A 43 -15.28 -7.13 10.60
C LEU A 43 -14.63 -8.29 9.85
N ASP A 44 -14.55 -9.49 10.45
CA ASP A 44 -14.25 -10.73 9.72
C ASP A 44 -15.52 -11.19 9.02
N MET A 45 -15.76 -10.67 7.81
CA MET A 45 -16.96 -10.88 7.01
C MET A 45 -16.67 -11.85 5.86
N GLU A 46 -17.67 -12.58 5.38
CA GLU A 46 -17.49 -13.64 4.38
C GLU A 46 -17.00 -13.12 3.02
N ASP A 47 -17.52 -11.96 2.55
CA ASP A 47 -17.22 -11.46 1.19
C ASP A 47 -16.29 -10.24 1.20
N TYR A 48 -16.80 -9.11 1.70
CA TYR A 48 -16.06 -7.86 1.74
C TYR A 48 -16.60 -6.93 2.84
N VAL A 49 -15.76 -6.01 3.27
CA VAL A 49 -16.08 -5.00 4.28
C VAL A 49 -16.33 -3.66 3.60
N PRO A 50 -17.52 -3.07 3.71
CA PRO A 50 -17.74 -1.72 3.21
C PRO A 50 -16.98 -0.71 4.07
N TRP A 51 -16.46 0.37 3.47
CA TRP A 51 -15.76 1.43 4.22
C TRP A 51 -16.59 1.94 5.41
N GLN A 52 -17.92 2.03 5.27
CA GLN A 52 -18.82 2.49 6.32
C GLN A 52 -18.76 1.65 7.59
N ALA A 53 -18.41 0.37 7.50
CA ALA A 53 -18.22 -0.50 8.66
C ALA A 53 -17.04 -0.06 9.56
N LEU A 54 -16.15 0.79 9.04
CA LEU A 54 -15.02 1.33 9.81
C LEU A 54 -15.41 2.54 10.68
N GLN A 55 -16.66 3.02 10.59
CA GLN A 55 -17.12 4.15 11.39
C GLN A 55 -17.01 3.84 12.89
N GLY A 56 -16.23 4.66 13.61
CA GLY A 56 -15.95 4.47 15.03
C GLY A 56 -14.95 3.38 15.39
N ALA A 57 -14.46 2.61 14.42
CA ALA A 57 -13.43 1.61 14.64
C ALA A 57 -12.09 2.29 15.02
N LYS A 58 -11.34 1.63 15.92
CA LYS A 58 -9.98 2.06 16.26
C LYS A 58 -9.04 1.67 15.14
N LEU A 59 -8.38 2.64 14.53
CA LEU A 59 -7.43 2.43 13.45
C LEU A 59 -5.99 2.55 13.94
N VAL A 60 -5.16 1.61 13.52
CA VAL A 60 -3.70 1.67 13.62
C VAL A 60 -3.18 1.82 12.20
N LEU A 61 -2.59 2.95 11.87
CA LEU A 61 -2.17 3.27 10.50
C LEU A 61 -0.67 3.59 10.44
N GLN A 62 -0.11 3.50 9.24
CA GLN A 62 1.21 4.06 9.00
C GLN A 62 1.16 5.59 9.13
N ASP A 63 2.27 6.18 9.53
CA ASP A 63 2.44 7.64 9.57
C ASP A 63 2.56 8.25 8.16
N TYR A 64 2.70 9.56 8.08
CA TYR A 64 2.78 10.30 6.81
C TYR A 64 4.13 10.16 6.07
N ALA A 65 5.09 9.44 6.62
CA ALA A 65 6.27 9.02 5.85
C ALA A 65 5.91 7.95 4.81
N SER A 66 4.79 7.24 4.99
CA SER A 66 4.23 6.30 4.03
C SER A 66 3.39 7.02 2.97
N GLY A 67 3.74 6.86 1.69
CA GLY A 67 2.93 7.35 0.56
C GLY A 67 1.52 6.71 0.49
N SER A 68 1.26 5.62 1.20
CA SER A 68 -0.05 4.98 1.30
C SER A 68 -1.02 5.77 2.19
N ARG A 69 -0.52 6.47 3.21
CA ARG A 69 -1.34 7.15 4.21
C ARG A 69 -2.30 8.19 3.58
N PRO A 70 -1.84 9.10 2.71
CA PRO A 70 -2.74 10.07 2.06
C PRO A 70 -3.87 9.40 1.25
N LEU A 71 -3.60 8.25 0.63
CA LEU A 71 -4.61 7.51 -0.14
C LEU A 71 -5.68 6.91 0.77
N ILE A 72 -5.27 6.36 1.92
CA ILE A 72 -6.18 5.82 2.94
C ILE A 72 -7.04 6.95 3.52
N ASP A 73 -6.43 8.07 3.90
CA ASP A 73 -7.16 9.23 4.44
C ASP A 73 -8.17 9.78 3.43
N ALA A 74 -7.80 9.86 2.15
CA ALA A 74 -8.71 10.26 1.08
C ALA A 74 -9.86 9.27 0.89
N ALA A 75 -9.60 7.97 1.05
CA ALA A 75 -10.64 6.94 0.98
C ALA A 75 -11.62 7.05 2.15
N LEU A 76 -11.12 7.20 3.38
CA LEU A 76 -11.95 7.44 4.57
C LEU A 76 -12.83 8.69 4.39
N ALA A 77 -12.24 9.79 3.97
CA ALA A 77 -12.96 11.04 3.74
C ALA A 77 -14.05 10.93 2.66
N ARG A 78 -13.73 10.29 1.51
CA ARG A 78 -14.70 10.08 0.42
C ARG A 78 -15.91 9.24 0.85
N ASN A 79 -15.71 8.33 1.79
CA ASN A 79 -16.77 7.49 2.34
C ASN A 79 -17.44 8.11 3.60
N GLY A 80 -17.08 9.33 3.96
CA GLY A 80 -17.70 10.04 5.10
C GLY A 80 -17.29 9.49 6.47
N ILE A 81 -16.19 8.74 6.56
CA ILE A 81 -15.74 8.09 7.78
C ILE A 81 -14.92 9.09 8.62
N GLN A 82 -15.35 9.29 9.85
CA GLN A 82 -14.53 9.96 10.85
C GLN A 82 -13.56 8.95 11.47
N ALA A 83 -12.30 9.05 11.06
CA ALA A 83 -11.26 8.13 11.49
C ALA A 83 -10.95 8.29 13.00
N ASN A 84 -10.99 7.17 13.73
CA ASN A 84 -10.50 7.10 15.11
C ASN A 84 -9.10 6.48 15.11
N ILE A 85 -8.10 7.26 14.70
CA ILE A 85 -6.70 6.78 14.63
C ILE A 85 -6.14 6.79 16.05
N VAL A 86 -5.98 5.59 16.62
CA VAL A 86 -5.48 5.41 17.98
C VAL A 86 -3.96 5.30 18.04
N GLN A 87 -3.33 4.94 16.91
CA GLN A 87 -1.88 4.82 16.80
C GLN A 87 -1.40 5.07 15.38
N GLU A 88 -0.29 5.78 15.25
CA GLU A 88 0.47 5.97 14.02
C GLU A 88 1.85 5.33 14.15
N ILE A 89 2.29 4.61 13.13
CA ILE A 89 3.54 3.84 13.16
C ILE A 89 4.38 4.05 11.91
N GLY A 90 5.70 4.15 12.11
CA GLY A 90 6.64 4.36 11.00
C GLY A 90 7.00 3.09 10.24
N HIS A 91 6.86 1.89 10.85
CA HIS A 91 7.30 0.65 10.23
C HIS A 91 6.13 -0.33 10.00
N PRO A 92 5.86 -0.75 8.74
CA PRO A 92 4.69 -1.58 8.39
C PRO A 92 4.58 -2.89 9.17
N ALA A 93 5.71 -3.56 9.46
CA ALA A 93 5.70 -4.82 10.20
C ALA A 93 5.17 -4.71 11.64
N THR A 94 5.13 -3.49 12.21
CA THR A 94 4.57 -3.24 13.53
C THR A 94 3.04 -3.29 13.54
N LEU A 95 2.39 -3.16 12.37
CA LEU A 95 0.92 -3.27 12.25
C LEU A 95 0.42 -4.64 12.73
N PHE A 96 1.08 -5.72 12.30
CA PHE A 96 0.64 -7.08 12.59
C PHE A 96 0.54 -7.37 14.10
N PRO A 97 1.58 -7.19 14.92
CA PRO A 97 1.48 -7.45 16.35
C PRO A 97 0.50 -6.50 17.06
N MET A 98 0.33 -5.26 16.60
CA MET A 98 -0.62 -4.33 17.21
C MET A 98 -2.07 -4.75 16.96
N VAL A 99 -2.40 -5.15 15.73
CA VAL A 99 -3.75 -5.66 15.41
C VAL A 99 -3.98 -7.01 16.10
N ALA A 100 -2.98 -7.89 16.16
CA ALA A 100 -3.07 -9.14 16.89
C ALA A 100 -3.30 -8.95 18.40
N ALA A 101 -2.75 -7.88 18.98
CA ALA A 101 -2.98 -7.48 20.37
C ALA A 101 -4.34 -6.78 20.62
N GLY A 102 -5.17 -6.61 19.58
CA GLY A 102 -6.50 -6.00 19.69
C GLY A 102 -6.49 -4.48 19.92
N ILE A 103 -5.38 -3.79 19.60
CA ILE A 103 -5.28 -2.32 19.75
C ILE A 103 -6.25 -1.63 18.78
N GLY A 104 -6.41 -2.20 17.58
CA GLY A 104 -7.29 -1.71 16.55
C GLY A 104 -7.22 -2.58 15.30
N ILE A 105 -7.78 -2.08 14.21
CA ILE A 105 -7.68 -2.66 12.86
C ILE A 105 -6.74 -1.81 12.02
N SER A 106 -6.31 -2.32 10.88
CA SER A 106 -5.43 -1.57 9.97
C SER A 106 -5.86 -1.70 8.51
N ILE A 107 -5.35 -0.80 7.68
CA ILE A 107 -5.50 -0.85 6.24
C ILE A 107 -4.08 -0.95 5.66
N LEU A 108 -3.85 -1.98 4.86
CA LEU A 108 -2.53 -2.29 4.31
C LEU A 108 -2.61 -2.65 2.83
N PRO A 109 -1.55 -2.38 2.07
CA PRO A 109 -1.49 -2.77 0.66
C PRO A 109 -1.21 -4.27 0.51
N ALA A 110 -1.60 -4.82 -0.62
CA ALA A 110 -1.42 -6.23 -0.93
C ALA A 110 0.02 -6.75 -0.84
N LEU A 111 1.03 -5.91 -1.13
CA LEU A 111 2.44 -6.26 -0.97
C LEU A 111 2.88 -6.49 0.49
N ALA A 112 2.05 -6.12 1.47
CA ALA A 112 2.32 -6.45 2.87
C ALA A 112 2.02 -7.92 3.21
N LEU A 113 1.38 -8.66 2.31
CA LEU A 113 1.07 -10.07 2.46
C LEU A 113 2.24 -10.97 2.00
N PRO A 114 2.36 -12.20 2.49
CA PRO A 114 1.41 -12.92 3.36
C PRO A 114 1.45 -12.48 4.82
N LEU A 115 0.39 -12.84 5.55
CA LEU A 115 0.34 -12.64 7.00
C LEU A 115 1.38 -13.52 7.71
N PRO A 116 1.87 -13.12 8.90
CA PRO A 116 2.72 -13.96 9.71
C PRO A 116 2.04 -15.31 10.00
N GLU A 117 2.78 -16.40 9.81
CA GLU A 117 2.26 -17.76 10.01
C GLU A 117 1.78 -17.97 11.46
N GLY A 118 0.62 -18.62 11.62
CA GLY A 118 0.02 -18.89 12.92
C GLY A 118 -0.57 -17.66 13.64
N SER A 119 -0.57 -16.48 13.00
CA SER A 119 -1.18 -15.29 13.59
C SER A 119 -2.72 -15.39 13.65
N PRO A 120 -3.37 -14.72 14.63
CA PRO A 120 -4.83 -14.67 14.71
C PRO A 120 -5.44 -13.62 13.76
N LEU A 121 -4.68 -13.19 12.78
CA LEU A 121 -5.07 -12.12 11.86
C LEU A 121 -5.75 -12.66 10.62
N VAL A 122 -6.66 -11.87 10.08
CA VAL A 122 -7.30 -12.10 8.79
C VAL A 122 -7.23 -10.83 7.94
N VAL A 123 -7.27 -11.05 6.63
CA VAL A 123 -7.31 -9.98 5.63
C VAL A 123 -8.65 -10.00 4.94
N GLN A 124 -9.31 -8.85 4.88
CA GLN A 124 -10.61 -8.68 4.27
C GLN A 124 -10.53 -7.72 3.09
N ARG A 125 -11.24 -8.03 2.02
CA ARG A 125 -11.44 -7.08 0.92
C ARG A 125 -12.29 -5.91 1.41
N ILE A 126 -11.94 -4.70 1.02
CA ILE A 126 -12.70 -3.50 1.37
C ILE A 126 -13.33 -2.90 0.11
N THR A 127 -14.58 -2.45 0.22
CA THR A 127 -15.33 -1.93 -0.92
C THR A 127 -15.90 -0.54 -0.66
N PRO A 128 -15.94 0.35 -1.68
CA PRO A 128 -15.31 0.21 -3.00
C PRO A 128 -13.78 0.08 -2.90
N VAL A 129 -13.22 -0.65 -3.86
CA VAL A 129 -11.77 -0.90 -3.90
C VAL A 129 -11.01 0.41 -4.06
N VAL A 130 -9.94 0.55 -3.31
CA VAL A 130 -8.96 1.63 -3.42
C VAL A 130 -7.61 1.00 -3.69
N GLU A 131 -6.94 1.46 -4.72
CA GLU A 131 -5.64 0.98 -5.12
C GLU A 131 -4.57 2.05 -4.93
N ARG A 132 -3.32 1.62 -4.84
CA ARG A 132 -2.15 2.47 -5.00
C ARG A 132 -1.33 2.02 -6.20
N GLN A 133 -0.70 2.96 -6.88
CA GLN A 133 0.18 2.68 -7.99
C GLN A 133 1.64 2.89 -7.58
N LEU A 134 2.48 1.89 -7.78
CA LEU A 134 3.91 2.00 -7.63
C LEU A 134 4.53 2.37 -8.98
N MET A 135 5.40 3.35 -8.96
CA MET A 135 6.05 3.88 -10.13
C MET A 135 7.56 3.92 -9.95
N LEU A 136 8.29 3.51 -10.97
CA LEU A 136 9.71 3.84 -11.11
C LEU A 136 9.83 5.28 -11.59
N VAL A 137 10.71 6.03 -10.95
CA VAL A 137 10.90 7.45 -11.22
C VAL A 137 12.39 7.76 -11.36
N ARG A 138 12.76 8.47 -12.45
CA ARG A 138 14.12 8.96 -12.73
C ARG A 138 14.10 10.35 -13.34
N ARG A 139 15.24 10.98 -13.42
CA ARG A 139 15.38 12.26 -14.17
C ARG A 139 15.24 12.01 -15.68
N LYS A 140 14.50 12.89 -16.36
CA LYS A 140 14.28 12.81 -17.82
C LYS A 140 15.58 12.96 -18.62
N ASN A 141 16.44 13.87 -18.19
CA ASN A 141 17.58 14.34 -18.97
C ASN A 141 18.91 13.75 -18.48
N ARG A 142 18.89 12.61 -17.81
CA ARG A 142 20.10 11.93 -17.35
C ARG A 142 20.02 10.44 -17.65
N SER A 143 21.04 9.93 -18.33
CA SER A 143 21.24 8.50 -18.52
C SER A 143 21.58 7.84 -17.18
N LEU A 144 21.05 6.65 -16.97
CA LEU A 144 21.46 5.80 -15.86
C LEU A 144 22.86 5.22 -16.14
N SER A 145 23.58 4.88 -15.10
CA SER A 145 24.75 4.02 -15.24
C SER A 145 24.33 2.61 -15.66
N THR A 146 25.22 1.83 -16.24
CA THR A 146 24.92 0.44 -16.65
C THR A 146 24.37 -0.39 -15.50
N ALA A 147 24.89 -0.22 -14.29
CA ALA A 147 24.41 -0.92 -13.10
C ALA A 147 22.99 -0.45 -12.68
N ALA A 148 22.74 0.87 -12.71
CA ALA A 148 21.44 1.43 -12.39
C ALA A 148 20.39 1.05 -13.44
N GLU A 149 20.75 0.95 -14.72
CA GLU A 149 19.89 0.51 -15.80
C GLU A 149 19.50 -0.97 -15.64
N ALA A 150 20.48 -1.83 -15.35
CA ALA A 150 20.22 -3.24 -15.06
C ALA A 150 19.29 -3.42 -13.84
N LEU A 151 19.47 -2.64 -12.77
CA LEU A 151 18.58 -2.68 -11.61
C LEU A 151 17.18 -2.13 -11.94
N TRP A 152 17.08 -1.08 -12.73
CA TRP A 152 15.81 -0.55 -13.24
C TRP A 152 15.02 -1.64 -13.95
N ASP A 153 15.65 -2.36 -14.88
CA ASP A 153 15.01 -3.43 -15.64
C ASP A 153 14.56 -4.58 -14.74
N VAL A 154 15.39 -5.01 -13.79
CA VAL A 154 15.02 -6.04 -12.80
C VAL A 154 13.79 -5.63 -12.00
N VAL A 155 13.74 -4.40 -11.49
CA VAL A 155 12.60 -3.92 -10.69
C VAL A 155 11.33 -3.84 -11.53
N ARG A 156 11.43 -3.34 -12.77
CA ARG A 156 10.31 -3.29 -13.71
C ARG A 156 9.77 -4.69 -14.02
N ASP A 157 10.65 -5.62 -14.35
CA ASP A 157 10.26 -6.97 -14.73
C ASP A 157 9.66 -7.74 -13.55
N GLN A 158 10.17 -7.54 -12.33
CA GLN A 158 9.57 -8.10 -11.11
C GLN A 158 8.18 -7.49 -10.83
N GLY A 159 7.99 -6.20 -11.03
CA GLY A 159 6.68 -5.55 -10.92
C GLY A 159 5.66 -6.17 -11.89
N ASN A 160 6.05 -6.32 -13.14
CA ASN A 160 5.20 -6.95 -14.18
C ASN A 160 4.89 -8.43 -13.85
N ALA A 161 5.87 -9.19 -13.36
CA ALA A 161 5.67 -10.58 -12.95
C ALA A 161 4.71 -10.71 -11.76
N LEU A 162 4.79 -9.78 -10.78
CA LEU A 162 3.86 -9.72 -9.66
C LEU A 162 2.43 -9.40 -10.12
N MET A 163 2.25 -8.54 -11.11
CA MET A 163 0.93 -8.26 -11.70
C MET A 163 0.36 -9.50 -12.38
N ALA A 164 1.14 -10.17 -13.24
CA ALA A 164 0.72 -11.37 -13.94
C ALA A 164 0.38 -12.53 -12.99
N GLY A 165 1.13 -12.71 -11.91
CA GLY A 165 0.87 -13.75 -10.91
C GLY A 165 -0.40 -13.54 -10.09
N ARG A 166 -0.98 -12.33 -10.12
CA ARG A 166 -2.22 -11.99 -9.40
C ARG A 166 -3.49 -12.22 -10.23
N GLU A 167 -3.36 -12.41 -11.54
CA GLU A 167 -4.45 -12.74 -12.45
C GLU A 167 -5.00 -14.15 -12.18
N GLY A 168 -5.73 -14.36 -11.12
CA GLY A 168 -6.30 -15.66 -10.73
C GLY A 168 -6.33 -15.87 -9.23
N ASP A 169 -5.66 -15.02 -8.48
CA ASP A 169 -5.72 -15.04 -7.02
C ASP A 169 -7.09 -14.46 -6.57
N PRO A 170 -7.90 -15.24 -5.81
CA PRO A 170 -9.22 -14.77 -5.32
C PRO A 170 -9.17 -13.46 -4.55
N LEU A 171 -8.05 -13.14 -3.91
CA LEU A 171 -7.88 -11.86 -3.20
C LEU A 171 -7.87 -10.64 -4.13
N TYR A 172 -7.52 -10.83 -5.40
CA TYR A 172 -7.42 -9.75 -6.39
C TYR A 172 -8.55 -9.76 -7.44
N GLN A 173 -9.45 -10.74 -7.40
CA GLN A 173 -10.63 -10.75 -8.27
C GLN A 173 -11.68 -9.77 -7.70
N ILE A 174 -11.89 -8.68 -8.42
CA ILE A 174 -12.86 -7.60 -8.12
C ILE A 174 -14.19 -7.94 -8.79
#